data_c23b8108a6a43274abeb2f95c6333e06
#
_entry.id   c23b8108a6a43274abeb2f95c6333e06
#
_cell.length_a   1.000
_cell.length_b   1.000
_cell.length_c   1.000
_cell.angle_alpha   90.00
_cell.angle_beta   90.00
_cell.angle_gamma   90.00
#
_symmetry.space_group_name_H-M   'P 1'
#
loop_
_entity.id
_entity.type
_entity.pdbx_description
1 polymer ?
#
loop_
_entity_poly.entity_id
_entity_poly.type
_entity_poly.pdbx_seq_one_letter_code
_entity_poly.pdbx_strand_id
1 'polypeptide(L)'
;KGKREVVKVKSITHRKDAIYQTILSGAHYEHLVLGTVPMEVNLLNKIKNHVPTVQDVHFPTAMTVFVSIKKKTEGQGKSAILAALGSEFYSKNVVVVDHDINIRDPRQVWWAIGTRVRSDQDIVIVPGVRGSGIDPTTTTEGIITKLGIDATANPTLDKYPPVGTIPKKILDKIDLTKLFE
;
A
#
# COMPACT_ATOMS: atom_id res chain seq x y z
N LYS A 1 -20.02 -17.40 -9.56
CA LYS A 1 -21.32 -17.48 -8.83
C LYS A 1 -21.16 -18.56 -7.76
N GLY A 2 -21.47 -18.24 -6.52
CA GLY A 2 -21.40 -19.17 -5.39
C GLY A 2 -22.68 -19.15 -4.57
N LYS A 3 -22.89 -20.20 -3.79
CA LYS A 3 -23.98 -20.25 -2.82
C LYS A 3 -23.70 -19.20 -1.73
N ARG A 4 -24.73 -18.47 -1.31
CA ARG A 4 -24.68 -17.47 -0.25
C ARG A 4 -25.87 -17.68 0.68
N GLU A 5 -25.74 -17.19 1.89
CA GLU A 5 -26.83 -17.16 2.86
C GLU A 5 -27.96 -16.26 2.34
N VAL A 6 -29.19 -16.66 2.64
CA VAL A 6 -30.39 -15.93 2.21
C VAL A 6 -30.93 -15.15 3.39
N VAL A 7 -31.13 -13.86 3.21
CA VAL A 7 -31.77 -12.96 4.17
C VAL A 7 -33.22 -12.74 3.77
N LYS A 8 -34.17 -13.07 4.68
CA LYS A 8 -35.58 -12.80 4.50
C LYS A 8 -35.93 -11.44 5.10
N VAL A 9 -36.27 -10.47 4.27
CA VAL A 9 -36.75 -9.17 4.72
C VAL A 9 -38.18 -9.31 5.25
N LYS A 10 -38.45 -8.93 6.51
CA LYS A 10 -39.76 -8.99 7.12
C LYS A 10 -40.57 -7.72 6.96
N SER A 11 -39.90 -6.55 6.98
CA SER A 11 -40.53 -5.25 6.78
C SER A 11 -39.51 -4.24 6.27
N ILE A 12 -39.99 -3.25 5.56
CA ILE A 12 -39.20 -2.09 5.09
C ILE A 12 -39.94 -0.84 5.54
N THR A 13 -39.26 0.02 6.30
CA THR A 13 -39.79 1.34 6.67
C THR A 13 -38.91 2.42 6.05
N HIS A 14 -39.54 3.46 5.51
CA HIS A 14 -38.86 4.59 4.94
C HIS A 14 -39.70 5.86 5.07
N ARG A 15 -39.04 7.04 4.97
CA ARG A 15 -39.76 8.32 4.85
C ARG A 15 -40.33 8.44 3.43
N LYS A 16 -41.34 9.38 3.24
CA LYS A 16 -42.00 9.55 1.94
C LYS A 16 -41.04 9.96 0.84
N ASP A 17 -40.05 10.78 1.15
CA ASP A 17 -39.01 11.29 0.27
C ASP A 17 -37.66 10.57 0.56
N ALA A 18 -37.70 9.26 0.51
CA ALA A 18 -36.53 8.42 0.83
C ALA A 18 -35.33 8.71 -0.09
N ILE A 19 -34.17 8.92 0.54
CA ILE A 19 -32.87 8.97 -0.14
C ILE A 19 -32.17 7.65 0.13
N TYR A 20 -31.81 6.93 -0.92
CA TYR A 20 -31.03 5.71 -0.82
C TYR A 20 -29.54 6.03 -1.00
N GLN A 21 -28.80 5.99 0.11
CA GLN A 21 -27.36 6.14 0.07
C GLN A 21 -26.71 4.75 -0.10
N THR A 22 -25.81 4.64 -1.05
CA THR A 22 -25.09 3.40 -1.31
C THR A 22 -23.63 3.68 -1.68
N ILE A 23 -22.80 2.66 -1.56
CA ILE A 23 -21.42 2.67 -1.99
C ILE A 23 -21.26 1.60 -3.06
N LEU A 24 -20.72 1.97 -4.21
CA LEU A 24 -20.37 1.02 -5.25
C LEU A 24 -19.13 0.24 -4.83
N SER A 25 -19.28 -1.09 -4.77
CA SER A 25 -18.14 -1.97 -4.50
C SER A 25 -17.21 -2.07 -5.72
N GLY A 26 -15.98 -2.49 -5.50
CA GLY A 26 -14.97 -2.68 -6.54
C GLY A 26 -13.82 -1.66 -6.44
N ALA A 27 -13.43 -1.10 -7.58
CA ALA A 27 -12.29 -0.18 -7.67
C ALA A 27 -12.57 1.26 -7.22
N HIS A 28 -13.77 1.54 -6.75
CA HIS A 28 -14.13 2.89 -6.27
C HIS A 28 -13.42 3.23 -4.97
N TYR A 29 -12.86 4.44 -4.93
CA TYR A 29 -12.08 4.95 -3.81
C TYR A 29 -12.85 4.92 -2.48
N GLU A 30 -14.13 5.29 -2.50
CA GLU A 30 -15.01 5.26 -1.32
C GLU A 30 -15.08 3.88 -0.65
N HIS A 31 -15.22 2.83 -1.45
CA HIS A 31 -15.26 1.46 -0.96
C HIS A 31 -13.89 1.04 -0.37
N LEU A 32 -12.81 1.43 -1.03
CA LEU A 32 -11.45 1.10 -0.57
C LEU A 32 -11.14 1.77 0.77
N VAL A 33 -11.40 3.08 0.91
CA VAL A 33 -11.07 3.86 2.12
C VAL A 33 -11.74 3.29 3.37
N LEU A 34 -12.99 2.86 3.29
CA LEU A 34 -13.71 2.27 4.44
C LEU A 34 -13.01 1.04 5.01
N GLY A 35 -12.41 0.23 4.15
CA GLY A 35 -11.70 -0.98 4.56
C GLY A 35 -10.22 -0.74 4.87
N THR A 36 -9.54 0.10 4.09
CA THR A 36 -8.08 0.21 4.13
C THR A 36 -7.56 1.02 5.31
N VAL A 37 -8.25 2.07 5.75
CA VAL A 37 -7.78 2.90 6.89
C VAL A 37 -7.55 2.08 8.17
N PRO A 38 -8.51 1.28 8.67
CA PRO A 38 -8.25 0.43 9.82
C PRO A 38 -7.22 -0.67 9.54
N MET A 39 -7.14 -1.16 8.29
CA MET A 39 -6.13 -2.15 7.89
C MET A 39 -4.72 -1.56 7.91
N GLU A 40 -4.52 -0.32 7.48
CA GLU A 40 -3.22 0.38 7.53
C GLU A 40 -2.69 0.44 8.95
N VAL A 41 -3.51 0.86 9.90
CA VAL A 41 -3.13 0.95 11.32
C VAL A 41 -2.78 -0.43 11.90
N ASN A 42 -3.62 -1.43 11.62
CA ASN A 42 -3.39 -2.79 12.12
C ASN A 42 -2.10 -3.38 11.53
N LEU A 43 -1.89 -3.23 10.22
CA LEU A 43 -0.72 -3.74 9.53
C LEU A 43 0.56 -3.02 9.99
N LEU A 44 0.50 -1.68 10.15
CA LEU A 44 1.60 -0.89 10.69
C LEU A 44 2.08 -1.43 12.04
N ASN A 45 1.14 -1.67 12.96
CA ASN A 45 1.46 -2.21 14.29
C ASN A 45 2.08 -3.61 14.21
N LYS A 46 1.54 -4.48 13.36
CA LYS A 46 2.09 -5.83 13.15
C LYS A 46 3.51 -5.81 12.60
N ILE A 47 3.77 -4.96 11.59
CA ILE A 47 5.12 -4.86 11.01
C ILE A 47 6.09 -4.26 12.03
N LYS A 48 5.68 -3.24 12.79
CA LYS A 48 6.53 -2.59 13.82
C LYS A 48 7.02 -3.56 14.89
N ASN A 49 6.28 -4.60 15.21
CA ASN A 49 6.71 -5.63 16.15
C ASN A 49 7.95 -6.40 15.65
N HIS A 50 8.16 -6.48 14.34
CA HIS A 50 9.31 -7.16 13.73
C HIS A 50 10.35 -6.17 13.22
N VAL A 51 9.92 -5.02 12.70
CA VAL A 51 10.77 -3.98 12.11
C VAL A 51 10.38 -2.63 12.72
N PRO A 52 10.95 -2.25 13.87
CA PRO A 52 10.58 -1.01 14.57
C PRO A 52 10.86 0.27 13.78
N THR A 53 11.66 0.18 12.73
CA THR A 53 12.00 1.34 11.86
C THR A 53 10.92 1.69 10.84
N VAL A 54 9.84 0.90 10.74
CA VAL A 54 8.67 1.20 9.90
C VAL A 54 8.00 2.47 10.41
N GLN A 55 7.68 3.38 9.47
CA GLN A 55 7.09 4.69 9.78
C GLN A 55 5.61 4.74 9.42
N ASP A 56 5.25 4.26 8.25
CA ASP A 56 3.89 4.37 7.72
C ASP A 56 3.57 3.21 6.77
N VAL A 57 2.27 2.94 6.60
CA VAL A 57 1.73 1.92 5.69
C VAL A 57 0.56 2.54 4.94
N HIS A 58 0.45 2.26 3.66
CA HIS A 58 -0.64 2.73 2.82
C HIS A 58 -1.10 1.67 1.82
N PHE A 59 -2.43 1.55 1.65
CA PHE A 59 -3.05 0.75 0.60
C PHE A 59 -3.48 1.66 -0.56
N PRO A 60 -2.66 1.88 -1.59
CA PRO A 60 -3.01 2.74 -2.71
C PRO A 60 -4.15 2.15 -3.56
N THR A 61 -4.28 0.85 -3.54
CA THR A 61 -5.33 0.08 -4.24
C THR A 61 -5.51 -1.27 -3.56
N ALA A 62 -6.51 -2.03 -3.97
CA ALA A 62 -6.76 -3.37 -3.47
C ALA A 62 -5.52 -4.25 -3.60
N MET A 63 -5.22 -5.02 -2.55
CA MET A 63 -4.15 -6.03 -2.50
C MET A 63 -2.73 -5.51 -2.71
N THR A 64 -2.51 -4.19 -2.76
CA THR A 64 -1.20 -3.58 -2.86
C THR A 64 -0.93 -2.72 -1.64
N VAL A 65 0.26 -2.86 -1.06
CA VAL A 65 0.67 -2.18 0.16
C VAL A 65 1.99 -1.45 -0.09
N PHE A 66 2.04 -0.19 0.26
CA PHE A 66 3.26 0.59 0.34
C PHE A 66 3.67 0.73 1.80
N VAL A 67 4.93 0.50 2.10
CA VAL A 67 5.50 0.58 3.44
C VAL A 67 6.67 1.55 3.43
N SER A 68 6.63 2.55 4.30
CA SER A 68 7.73 3.48 4.51
C SER A 68 8.56 3.06 5.72
N ILE A 69 9.89 2.99 5.57
CA ILE A 69 10.80 2.68 6.66
C ILE A 69 11.91 3.73 6.79
N LYS A 70 12.40 3.93 8.00
CA LYS A 70 13.65 4.65 8.25
C LYS A 70 14.78 3.63 8.36
N LYS A 71 15.21 3.10 7.22
CA LYS A 71 16.21 2.02 7.13
C LYS A 71 17.50 2.42 7.84
N LYS A 72 18.03 1.51 8.65
CA LYS A 72 19.30 1.68 9.38
C LYS A 72 20.37 0.67 8.92
N THR A 73 19.94 -0.52 8.55
CA THR A 73 20.82 -1.61 8.12
C THR A 73 20.25 -2.32 6.91
N GLU A 74 21.09 -2.94 6.12
CA GLU A 74 20.67 -3.79 5.03
C GLU A 74 19.80 -4.94 5.52
N GLY A 75 18.89 -5.40 4.65
CA GLY A 75 17.94 -6.46 4.94
C GLY A 75 16.66 -6.02 5.66
N GLN A 76 16.59 -4.81 6.25
CA GLN A 76 15.37 -4.34 6.90
C GLN A 76 14.20 -4.17 5.93
N GLY A 77 14.46 -3.78 4.66
CA GLY A 77 13.42 -3.73 3.63
C GLY A 77 12.79 -5.09 3.40
N LYS A 78 13.59 -6.12 3.21
CA LYS A 78 13.09 -7.51 3.06
C LYS A 78 12.40 -8.03 4.31
N SER A 79 12.89 -7.69 5.49
CA SER A 79 12.23 -8.05 6.75
C SER A 79 10.84 -7.42 6.85
N ALA A 80 10.69 -6.15 6.42
CA ALA A 80 9.39 -5.47 6.38
C ALA A 80 8.46 -6.10 5.34
N ILE A 81 8.97 -6.49 4.17
CA ILE A 81 8.22 -7.24 3.15
C ILE A 81 7.65 -8.52 3.75
N LEU A 82 8.51 -9.37 4.34
CA LEU A 82 8.09 -10.66 4.88
C LEU A 82 7.07 -10.49 6.02
N ALA A 83 7.29 -9.51 6.90
CA ALA A 83 6.34 -9.19 7.96
C ALA A 83 4.98 -8.74 7.39
N ALA A 84 4.95 -7.89 6.36
CA ALA A 84 3.73 -7.43 5.71
C ALA A 84 2.99 -8.57 4.99
N LEU A 85 3.72 -9.38 4.20
CA LEU A 85 3.15 -10.50 3.46
C LEU A 85 2.55 -11.58 4.38
N GLY A 86 3.19 -11.81 5.54
CA GLY A 86 2.72 -12.80 6.52
C GLY A 86 1.62 -12.30 7.45
N SER A 87 1.52 -10.99 7.66
CA SER A 87 0.61 -10.42 8.65
C SER A 87 -0.78 -10.09 8.13
N GLU A 88 -0.93 -9.89 6.81
CA GLU A 88 -2.17 -9.41 6.23
C GLU A 88 -2.59 -10.24 5.03
N PHE A 89 -3.84 -10.69 5.08
CA PHE A 89 -4.43 -11.53 4.06
C PHE A 89 -4.53 -10.84 2.69
N TYR A 90 -4.81 -9.53 2.71
CA TYR A 90 -4.93 -8.71 1.51
C TYR A 90 -3.60 -8.16 0.99
N SER A 91 -2.49 -8.38 1.69
CA SER A 91 -1.16 -8.00 1.22
C SER A 91 -0.67 -9.00 0.18
N LYS A 92 -1.02 -8.79 -1.09
CA LYS A 92 -0.54 -9.60 -2.22
C LYS A 92 0.76 -9.03 -2.78
N ASN A 93 0.78 -7.71 -3.00
CA ASN A 93 1.96 -6.98 -3.47
C ASN A 93 2.40 -5.99 -2.38
N VAL A 94 3.66 -6.03 -2.00
CA VAL A 94 4.24 -5.13 -1.00
C VAL A 94 5.44 -4.40 -1.60
N VAL A 95 5.44 -3.08 -1.54
CA VAL A 95 6.59 -2.25 -1.91
C VAL A 95 7.09 -1.53 -0.66
N VAL A 96 8.35 -1.71 -0.33
CA VAL A 96 8.99 -1.02 0.79
C VAL A 96 9.91 0.06 0.25
N VAL A 97 9.76 1.28 0.77
CA VAL A 97 10.54 2.46 0.38
C VAL A 97 11.13 3.15 1.60
N ASP A 98 12.13 4.00 1.41
CA ASP A 98 12.65 4.84 2.48
C ASP A 98 11.67 5.96 2.84
N HIS A 99 11.88 6.55 4.02
CA HIS A 99 11.04 7.60 4.59
C HIS A 99 11.08 8.94 3.84
N ASP A 100 12.00 9.12 2.89
CA ASP A 100 12.07 10.28 1.99
C ASP A 100 11.05 10.21 0.84
N ILE A 101 10.41 9.04 0.65
CA ILE A 101 9.40 8.80 -0.37
C ILE A 101 8.00 8.94 0.24
N ASN A 102 7.18 9.78 -0.35
CA ASN A 102 5.77 9.87 0.04
C ASN A 102 4.98 8.68 -0.50
N ILE A 103 4.63 7.73 0.36
CA ILE A 103 3.88 6.52 -0.04
C ILE A 103 2.43 6.80 -0.44
N ARG A 104 1.91 8.01 -0.21
CA ARG A 104 0.58 8.44 -0.69
C ARG A 104 0.63 9.06 -2.09
N ASP A 105 1.84 9.27 -2.65
CA ASP A 105 2.02 9.62 -4.05
C ASP A 105 2.61 8.43 -4.83
N PRO A 106 1.80 7.68 -5.58
CA PRO A 106 2.28 6.51 -6.32
C PRO A 106 3.40 6.82 -7.31
N ARG A 107 3.49 8.06 -7.83
CA ARG A 107 4.56 8.46 -8.75
C ARG A 107 5.92 8.44 -8.07
N GLN A 108 5.99 8.85 -6.80
CA GLN A 108 7.23 8.77 -6.02
C GLN A 108 7.62 7.32 -5.74
N VAL A 109 6.65 6.46 -5.46
CA VAL A 109 6.92 5.03 -5.24
C VAL A 109 7.43 4.37 -6.53
N TRP A 110 6.81 4.66 -7.68
CA TRP A 110 7.30 4.18 -8.96
C TRP A 110 8.69 4.71 -9.31
N TRP A 111 8.97 5.97 -8.97
CA TRP A 111 10.32 6.53 -9.11
C TRP A 111 11.34 5.77 -8.25
N ALA A 112 11.01 5.46 -7.00
CA ALA A 112 11.87 4.68 -6.12
C ALA A 112 12.11 3.26 -6.68
N ILE A 113 11.07 2.60 -7.20
CA ILE A 113 11.22 1.29 -7.86
C ILE A 113 12.19 1.41 -9.04
N GLY A 114 12.01 2.40 -9.91
CA GLY A 114 12.84 2.58 -11.11
C GLY A 114 14.30 2.94 -10.83
N THR A 115 14.59 3.54 -9.66
CA THR A 115 15.93 4.07 -9.36
C THR A 115 16.71 3.32 -8.28
N ARG A 116 16.01 2.52 -7.44
CA ARG A 116 16.62 1.87 -6.27
C ARG A 116 16.59 0.35 -6.32
N VAL A 117 15.69 -0.26 -7.12
CA VAL A 117 15.53 -1.71 -7.18
C VAL A 117 16.54 -2.37 -8.11
N ARG A 118 17.20 -3.39 -7.63
CA ARG A 118 17.95 -4.36 -8.44
C ARG A 118 17.12 -5.63 -8.52
N SER A 119 16.57 -5.90 -9.69
CA SER A 119 15.57 -6.95 -9.87
C SER A 119 16.07 -8.36 -9.55
N ASP A 120 17.37 -8.58 -9.61
CA ASP A 120 18.01 -9.86 -9.26
C ASP A 120 18.13 -10.08 -7.74
N GLN A 121 18.04 -9.01 -6.93
CA GLN A 121 18.28 -9.08 -5.49
C GLN A 121 17.13 -8.56 -4.64
N ASP A 122 16.38 -7.58 -5.13
CA ASP A 122 15.45 -6.80 -4.31
C ASP A 122 13.99 -7.24 -4.50
N ILE A 123 13.77 -8.33 -5.23
CA ILE A 123 12.46 -8.96 -5.43
C ILE A 123 12.31 -10.17 -4.51
N VAL A 124 11.17 -10.26 -3.85
CA VAL A 124 10.76 -11.39 -3.00
C VAL A 124 9.51 -12.01 -3.58
N ILE A 125 9.57 -13.27 -3.97
CA ILE A 125 8.43 -14.04 -4.48
C ILE A 125 8.12 -15.15 -3.49
N VAL A 126 6.89 -15.21 -3.00
CA VAL A 126 6.42 -16.23 -2.05
C VAL A 126 5.27 -17.00 -2.68
N PRO A 127 5.55 -18.14 -3.33
CA PRO A 127 4.51 -18.98 -3.90
C PRO A 127 3.81 -19.83 -2.84
N GLY A 128 2.62 -20.34 -3.18
CA GLY A 128 1.95 -21.37 -2.38
C GLY A 128 1.33 -20.85 -1.07
N VAL A 129 1.06 -19.55 -0.97
CA VAL A 129 0.42 -18.97 0.22
C VAL A 129 -1.08 -18.80 0.05
N ARG A 130 -1.81 -18.83 1.16
CA ARG A 130 -3.25 -18.58 1.15
C ARG A 130 -3.53 -17.11 0.81
N GLY A 131 -4.44 -16.92 -0.14
CA GLY A 131 -4.87 -15.60 -0.60
C GLY A 131 -6.36 -15.34 -0.41
N SER A 132 -6.80 -14.18 -0.89
CA SER A 132 -8.20 -13.77 -0.85
C SER A 132 -8.99 -14.40 -1.99
N GLY A 133 -10.18 -14.90 -1.70
CA GLY A 133 -11.11 -15.39 -2.73
C GLY A 133 -11.68 -14.30 -3.65
N ILE A 134 -11.41 -13.03 -3.38
CA ILE A 134 -11.74 -11.92 -4.29
C ILE A 134 -10.62 -11.65 -5.31
N ASP A 135 -9.44 -12.22 -5.11
CA ASP A 135 -8.36 -12.17 -6.09
C ASP A 135 -8.68 -13.12 -7.26
N PRO A 136 -8.83 -12.61 -8.50
CA PRO A 136 -9.16 -13.45 -9.66
C PRO A 136 -8.06 -14.43 -10.02
N THR A 137 -6.84 -14.26 -9.52
CA THR A 137 -5.70 -15.17 -9.75
C THR A 137 -5.61 -16.29 -8.72
N THR A 138 -6.50 -16.29 -7.72
CA THR A 138 -6.54 -17.34 -6.70
C THR A 138 -6.96 -18.67 -7.31
N THR A 139 -6.23 -19.74 -6.99
CA THR A 139 -6.62 -21.10 -7.38
C THR A 139 -7.92 -21.52 -6.70
N THR A 140 -8.53 -22.64 -7.17
CA THR A 140 -9.72 -23.22 -6.54
C THR A 140 -9.50 -23.59 -5.07
N GLU A 141 -8.26 -23.86 -4.68
CA GLU A 141 -7.85 -24.17 -3.30
C GLU A 141 -7.56 -22.94 -2.46
N GLY A 142 -7.65 -21.73 -3.03
CA GLY A 142 -7.39 -20.49 -2.33
C GLY A 142 -5.91 -20.12 -2.23
N ILE A 143 -5.08 -20.62 -3.15
CA ILE A 143 -3.63 -20.41 -3.17
C ILE A 143 -3.25 -19.32 -4.18
N ILE A 144 -2.31 -18.46 -3.77
CA ILE A 144 -1.71 -17.40 -4.61
C ILE A 144 -0.20 -17.38 -4.48
N THR A 145 0.43 -16.58 -5.32
CA THR A 145 1.81 -16.11 -5.14
C THR A 145 1.79 -14.66 -4.68
N LYS A 146 2.57 -14.33 -3.67
CA LYS A 146 2.76 -12.96 -3.17
C LYS A 146 4.09 -12.39 -3.65
N LEU A 147 4.12 -11.06 -3.85
CA LEU A 147 5.28 -10.33 -4.35
C LEU A 147 5.69 -9.24 -3.36
N GLY A 148 6.99 -9.14 -3.08
CA GLY A 148 7.60 -8.02 -2.38
C GLY A 148 8.67 -7.34 -3.23
N ILE A 149 8.77 -6.03 -3.16
CA ILE A 149 9.77 -5.19 -3.82
C ILE A 149 10.46 -4.34 -2.76
N ASP A 150 11.76 -4.52 -2.58
CA ASP A 150 12.57 -3.66 -1.72
C ASP A 150 13.13 -2.50 -2.56
N ALA A 151 12.43 -1.36 -2.52
CA ALA A 151 12.82 -0.13 -3.18
C ALA A 151 13.48 0.86 -2.21
N THR A 152 14.22 0.34 -1.22
CA THR A 152 15.01 1.15 -0.31
C THR A 152 16.42 1.37 -0.85
N ALA A 153 17.00 2.55 -0.56
CA ALA A 153 18.39 2.83 -0.86
C ALA A 153 19.30 1.97 0.02
N ASN A 154 20.45 1.59 -0.51
CA ASN A 154 21.48 0.95 0.31
C ASN A 154 22.20 2.00 1.16
N PRO A 155 22.12 1.97 2.50
CA PRO A 155 22.70 3.00 3.35
C PRO A 155 24.24 3.02 3.34
N THR A 156 24.87 1.99 2.80
CA THR A 156 26.35 1.89 2.69
C THR A 156 26.86 2.37 1.33
N LEU A 157 25.97 2.69 0.40
CA LEU A 157 26.32 3.20 -0.91
C LEU A 157 26.03 4.69 -0.97
N ASP A 158 27.06 5.54 -1.04
CA ASP A 158 26.94 6.99 -1.29
C ASP A 158 26.33 7.34 -2.69
N LYS A 159 25.75 6.34 -3.36
CA LYS A 159 25.26 6.43 -4.73
C LYS A 159 23.82 6.94 -4.85
N TYR A 160 23.10 7.06 -3.75
CA TYR A 160 21.71 7.51 -3.77
C TYR A 160 21.64 8.95 -3.24
N PRO A 161 21.75 9.93 -4.13
CA PRO A 161 21.55 11.32 -3.72
C PRO A 161 20.12 11.49 -3.18
N PRO A 162 19.91 12.37 -2.22
CA PRO A 162 18.57 12.69 -1.74
C PRO A 162 17.72 13.18 -2.93
N VAL A 163 16.42 12.90 -2.85
CA VAL A 163 15.48 13.41 -3.88
C VAL A 163 15.61 14.93 -3.94
N GLY A 164 15.98 15.44 -5.11
CA GLY A 164 16.10 16.87 -5.33
C GLY A 164 14.76 17.56 -5.10
N THR A 165 14.69 18.41 -4.10
CA THR A 165 13.48 19.19 -3.79
C THR A 165 13.80 20.67 -3.87
N ILE A 166 12.85 21.47 -4.38
CA ILE A 166 12.97 22.92 -4.34
C ILE A 166 12.82 23.34 -2.87
N PRO A 167 13.80 24.07 -2.30
CA PRO A 167 13.70 24.51 -0.91
C PRO A 167 12.42 25.30 -0.67
N LYS A 168 11.74 25.02 0.44
CA LYS A 168 10.47 25.65 0.81
C LYS A 168 10.55 27.18 0.74
N LYS A 169 11.67 27.78 1.18
CA LYS A 169 11.93 29.22 1.10
C LYS A 169 11.86 29.79 -0.33
N ILE A 170 12.06 28.96 -1.35
CA ILE A 170 11.96 29.35 -2.76
C ILE A 170 10.51 29.18 -3.22
N LEU A 171 9.88 28.04 -2.86
CA LEU A 171 8.47 27.80 -3.17
C LEU A 171 7.55 28.88 -2.59
N ASP A 172 7.80 29.30 -1.36
CA ASP A 172 7.00 30.32 -0.67
C ASP A 172 7.12 31.73 -1.32
N LYS A 173 8.12 31.94 -2.18
CA LYS A 173 8.31 33.18 -2.95
C LYS A 173 7.63 33.18 -4.31
N ILE A 174 7.16 32.03 -4.76
CA ILE A 174 6.52 31.89 -6.08
C ILE A 174 5.02 32.14 -5.90
N ASP A 175 4.58 33.28 -6.40
CA ASP A 175 3.15 33.61 -6.50
C ASP A 175 2.65 33.18 -7.86
N LEU A 176 1.96 32.03 -7.90
CA LEU A 176 1.44 31.49 -9.16
C LEU A 176 0.34 32.35 -9.76
N THR A 177 -0.33 33.20 -8.99
CA THR A 177 -1.39 34.10 -9.52
C THR A 177 -0.80 35.14 -10.47
N LYS A 178 0.47 35.54 -10.26
CA LYS A 178 1.19 36.50 -11.12
C LYS A 178 1.76 35.91 -12.40
N LEU A 179 1.68 34.60 -12.59
CA LEU A 179 2.20 33.93 -13.78
C LEU A 179 1.14 33.82 -14.91
N PHE A 180 -0.10 34.12 -14.59
CA PHE A 180 -1.24 33.99 -15.51
C PHE A 180 -1.96 35.33 -15.77
N GLU A 181 -1.41 36.44 -15.30
CA GLU A 181 -1.74 37.81 -15.71
C GLU A 181 -0.84 38.24 -16.89
#